data_ca7db000247525f5df5953585b9269e8
#
_entry.id   ca7db000247525f5df5953585b9269e8
#
_cell.length_a   1.000
_cell.length_b   1.000
_cell.length_c   1.000
_cell.angle_alpha   90.00
_cell.angle_beta   90.00
_cell.angle_gamma   90.00
#
_symmetry.space_group_name_H-M   'P 1'
#
loop_
_entity.id
_entity.type
_entity.pdbx_description
1 polymer ?
#
loop_
_entity_poly.entity_id
_entity_poly.type
_entity_poly.pdbx_seq_one_letter_code
_entity_poly.pdbx_strand_id
1 'polypeptide(L)'
;MTTKSEKEIIVAPGGNGAVTGEEEELLPALDDMTPREIVLELDKYIVGQAAAKRAVAVALRNRVRRQKLPPEIADDVLPKNILMIGPTGVGKTEIARRLARLAGCPFIKVEASKYTEVGYVGRDVESMVRDLVETSIDMIREEKLDEVADRAEQAAEERVL
;
A
#
# COMPACT_ATOMS: atom_id res chain seq x y z
N MET A 1 -28.68 -17.82 -8.91
CA MET A 1 -27.26 -17.95 -8.57
C MET A 1 -26.74 -16.56 -8.24
N THR A 2 -26.69 -16.24 -6.96
CA THR A 2 -26.29 -14.91 -6.47
C THR A 2 -24.77 -14.92 -6.33
N THR A 3 -24.07 -14.24 -7.22
CA THR A 3 -22.62 -14.01 -7.11
C THR A 3 -22.36 -13.11 -5.90
N LYS A 4 -21.81 -13.72 -4.85
CA LYS A 4 -21.37 -13.06 -3.64
C LYS A 4 -20.27 -12.07 -4.02
N SER A 5 -20.58 -10.78 -4.04
CA SER A 5 -19.60 -9.70 -4.27
C SER A 5 -18.65 -9.66 -3.08
N GLU A 6 -17.41 -10.11 -3.27
CA GLU A 6 -16.35 -9.95 -2.27
C GLU A 6 -16.01 -8.45 -2.17
N LYS A 7 -16.25 -7.85 -1.03
CA LYS A 7 -15.82 -6.48 -0.71
C LYS A 7 -14.41 -6.55 -0.15
N GLU A 8 -13.45 -5.99 -0.88
CA GLU A 8 -12.07 -5.84 -0.41
C GLU A 8 -11.90 -4.45 0.23
N ILE A 9 -11.34 -4.42 1.43
CA ILE A 9 -11.01 -3.18 2.16
C ILE A 9 -9.51 -2.97 2.07
N ILE A 10 -9.11 -1.78 1.63
CA ILE A 10 -7.71 -1.39 1.49
C ILE A 10 -7.44 -0.23 2.44
N VAL A 11 -6.50 -0.40 3.34
CA VAL A 11 -6.07 0.63 4.28
C VAL A 11 -4.61 0.98 3.98
N ALA A 12 -4.34 2.25 3.68
CA ALA A 12 -2.98 2.75 3.48
C ALA A 12 -2.70 3.93 4.42
N PRO A 13 -1.75 3.82 5.34
CA PRO A 13 -1.18 4.98 6.04
C PRO A 13 -0.12 5.67 5.16
N GLY A 14 0.18 6.91 5.42
CA GLY A 14 1.27 7.62 4.75
C GLY A 14 2.61 7.36 5.46
N GLY A 15 3.64 7.02 4.71
CA GLY A 15 5.00 6.88 5.21
C GLY A 15 6.00 6.74 4.06
N ASN A 16 7.16 7.38 4.16
CA ASN A 16 8.29 7.26 3.24
C ASN A 16 9.11 6.03 3.65
N GLY A 17 9.23 5.04 2.76
CA GLY A 17 10.12 3.90 2.95
C GLY A 17 10.61 3.37 1.59
N ALA A 18 11.90 3.15 1.47
CA ALA A 18 12.56 2.65 0.27
C ALA A 18 12.57 1.11 0.23
N VAL A 19 12.54 0.53 -0.96
CA VAL A 19 12.56 -0.93 -1.22
C VAL A 19 13.86 -1.30 -1.93
N THR A 20 14.53 -2.37 -1.51
CA THR A 20 15.83 -2.82 -2.03
C THR A 20 15.74 -4.08 -2.89
N GLY A 21 16.61 -4.15 -3.91
CA GLY A 21 17.15 -5.39 -4.49
C GLY A 21 16.69 -5.81 -5.88
N GLU A 22 17.49 -5.53 -6.87
CA GLU A 22 17.61 -5.76 -8.30
C GLU A 22 17.39 -4.45 -9.08
N GLU A 23 18.51 -3.90 -9.62
CA GLU A 23 18.59 -2.68 -10.46
C GLU A 23 17.31 -1.82 -10.46
N GLU A 24 16.93 -1.31 -9.28
CA GLU A 24 15.83 -0.37 -9.14
C GLU A 24 16.34 0.96 -9.67
N GLU A 25 15.99 1.26 -10.90
CA GLU A 25 15.81 2.63 -11.34
C GLU A 25 15.10 3.36 -10.21
N LEU A 26 15.79 4.21 -9.46
CA LEU A 26 15.26 4.96 -8.31
C LEU A 26 13.95 5.61 -8.76
N LEU A 27 12.83 4.99 -8.39
CA LEU A 27 11.52 5.55 -8.68
C LEU A 27 11.47 6.95 -8.05
N PRO A 28 11.09 7.98 -8.78
CA PRO A 28 10.95 9.31 -8.21
C PRO A 28 10.05 9.21 -6.98
N ALA A 29 10.42 9.89 -5.90
CA ALA A 29 9.63 9.87 -4.68
C ALA A 29 8.16 10.11 -5.03
N LEU A 30 7.23 9.37 -4.45
CA LEU A 30 5.79 9.45 -4.76
C LEU A 30 5.28 10.91 -4.74
N ASP A 31 5.95 11.74 -3.94
CA ASP A 31 5.72 13.18 -3.80
C ASP A 31 5.90 13.96 -5.11
N ASP A 32 6.74 13.48 -6.01
CA ASP A 32 7.06 14.14 -7.28
C ASP A 32 6.34 13.50 -8.46
N MET A 33 5.83 12.27 -8.30
CA MET A 33 5.12 11.56 -9.37
C MET A 33 3.80 12.22 -9.75
N THR A 34 3.59 12.41 -11.04
CA THR A 34 2.30 12.81 -11.59
C THR A 34 1.34 11.62 -11.66
N PRO A 35 0.00 11.84 -11.73
CA PRO A 35 -0.93 10.74 -11.94
C PRO A 35 -0.65 9.93 -13.22
N ARG A 36 -0.02 10.54 -14.21
CA ARG A 36 0.33 9.89 -15.48
C ARG A 36 1.48 8.91 -15.29
N GLU A 37 2.49 9.27 -14.54
CA GLU A 37 3.62 8.41 -14.17
C GLU A 37 3.17 7.25 -13.31
N ILE A 38 2.28 7.48 -12.33
CA ILE A 38 1.65 6.40 -11.54
C ILE A 38 0.93 5.40 -12.45
N VAL A 39 0.21 5.87 -13.47
CA VAL A 39 -0.45 4.96 -14.44
C VAL A 39 0.58 4.17 -15.23
N LEU A 40 1.68 4.78 -15.68
CA LEU A 40 2.75 4.08 -16.40
C LEU A 40 3.39 2.98 -15.55
N GLU A 41 3.61 3.22 -14.26
CA GLU A 41 4.09 2.20 -13.35
C GLU A 41 3.10 1.04 -13.18
N LEU A 42 1.80 1.34 -13.07
CA LEU A 42 0.78 0.30 -13.01
C LEU A 42 0.66 -0.47 -14.34
N ASP A 43 0.95 0.16 -15.48
CA ASP A 43 0.90 -0.47 -16.79
C ASP A 43 1.96 -1.59 -16.95
N LYS A 44 3.05 -1.53 -16.21
CA LYS A 44 4.09 -2.58 -16.20
C LYS A 44 3.55 -3.93 -15.72
N TYR A 45 2.52 -3.93 -14.87
CA TYR A 45 2.02 -5.14 -14.19
C TYR A 45 0.56 -5.48 -14.53
N ILE A 46 -0.23 -4.51 -14.97
CA ILE A 46 -1.68 -4.66 -15.14
C ILE A 46 -2.05 -4.33 -16.57
N VAL A 47 -2.53 -5.32 -17.28
CA VAL A 47 -2.98 -5.17 -18.67
C VAL A 47 -4.39 -4.57 -18.70
N GLY A 48 -4.60 -3.53 -19.50
CA GLY A 48 -5.90 -2.88 -19.64
C GLY A 48 -6.29 -2.02 -18.43
N GLN A 49 -7.57 -1.95 -18.10
CA GLN A 49 -8.14 -1.22 -16.95
C GLN A 49 -7.75 0.28 -16.89
N ALA A 50 -7.59 0.94 -18.05
CA ALA A 50 -7.09 2.32 -18.14
C ALA A 50 -7.88 3.33 -17.29
N ALA A 51 -9.22 3.20 -17.26
CA ALA A 51 -10.07 4.09 -16.47
C ALA A 51 -9.87 3.90 -14.97
N ALA A 52 -9.77 2.64 -14.51
CA ALA A 52 -9.53 2.31 -13.10
C ALA A 52 -8.14 2.79 -12.66
N LYS A 53 -7.07 2.51 -13.44
CA LYS A 53 -5.71 2.97 -13.15
C LYS A 53 -5.64 4.49 -13.03
N ARG A 54 -6.28 5.22 -13.94
CA ARG A 54 -6.35 6.69 -13.87
C ARG A 54 -7.07 7.18 -12.61
N ALA A 55 -8.21 6.58 -12.27
CA ALA A 55 -8.99 6.97 -11.11
C ALA A 55 -8.19 6.77 -9.80
N VAL A 56 -7.54 5.61 -9.64
CA VAL A 56 -6.73 5.33 -8.46
C VAL A 56 -5.46 6.18 -8.38
N ALA A 57 -4.82 6.47 -9.52
CA ALA A 57 -3.66 7.36 -9.57
C ALA A 57 -4.00 8.79 -9.12
N VAL A 58 -5.15 9.32 -9.59
CA VAL A 58 -5.64 10.64 -9.14
C VAL A 58 -5.98 10.62 -7.66
N ALA A 59 -6.64 9.56 -7.17
CA ALA A 59 -6.99 9.44 -5.75
C ALA A 59 -5.75 9.37 -4.86
N LEU A 60 -4.73 8.60 -5.26
CA LEU A 60 -3.46 8.53 -4.54
C LEU A 60 -2.78 9.91 -4.51
N ARG A 61 -2.68 10.59 -5.65
CA ARG A 61 -2.08 11.93 -5.71
C ARG A 61 -2.82 12.96 -4.85
N ASN A 62 -4.14 12.91 -4.80
CA ASN A 62 -4.93 13.77 -3.92
C ASN A 62 -4.65 13.48 -2.44
N ARG A 63 -4.42 12.22 -2.08
CA ARG A 63 -4.06 11.85 -0.70
C ARG A 63 -2.69 12.41 -0.31
N VAL A 64 -1.69 12.32 -1.19
CA VAL A 64 -0.36 12.92 -0.99
C VAL A 64 -0.45 14.45 -0.85
N ARG A 65 -1.23 15.11 -1.70
CA ARG A 65 -1.45 16.55 -1.62
C ARG A 65 -2.10 16.97 -0.30
N ARG A 66 -3.06 16.17 0.19
CA ARG A 66 -3.71 16.45 1.48
C ARG A 66 -2.71 16.47 2.64
N GLN A 67 -1.72 15.58 2.65
CA GLN A 67 -0.70 15.52 3.69
C GLN A 67 0.16 16.78 3.76
N LYS A 68 0.24 17.53 2.65
CA LYS A 68 0.97 18.81 2.56
C LYS A 68 0.14 20.05 2.95
N LEU A 69 -1.14 19.86 3.27
CA LEU A 69 -2.01 20.96 3.70
C LEU A 69 -1.77 21.29 5.18
N PRO A 70 -1.94 22.56 5.57
CA PRO A 70 -1.99 22.94 6.98
C PRO A 70 -3.10 22.14 7.71
N PRO A 71 -2.91 21.78 9.00
CA PRO A 71 -3.87 20.98 9.76
C PRO A 71 -5.31 21.51 9.70
N GLU A 72 -5.47 22.82 9.79
CA GLU A 72 -6.76 23.53 9.76
C GLU A 72 -7.57 23.25 8.48
N ILE A 73 -6.88 23.10 7.34
CA ILE A 73 -7.52 22.81 6.05
C ILE A 73 -7.60 21.29 5.82
N ALA A 74 -6.61 20.53 6.31
CA ALA A 74 -6.56 19.09 6.14
C ALA A 74 -7.75 18.38 6.80
N ASP A 75 -8.29 18.92 7.89
CA ASP A 75 -9.45 18.37 8.59
C ASP A 75 -10.74 18.51 7.78
N ASP A 76 -10.86 19.58 6.99
CA ASP A 76 -12.01 19.77 6.09
C ASP A 76 -11.94 18.90 4.82
N VAL A 77 -10.73 18.45 4.44
CA VAL A 77 -10.50 17.63 3.24
C VAL A 77 -10.39 16.15 3.62
N LEU A 78 -11.52 15.50 3.83
CA LEU A 78 -11.55 14.07 4.15
C LEU A 78 -11.05 13.20 2.99
N PRO A 79 -10.12 12.24 3.23
CA PRO A 79 -9.73 11.28 2.21
C PRO A 79 -10.90 10.35 1.88
N LYS A 80 -11.18 10.16 0.59
CA LYS A 80 -12.25 9.27 0.15
C LYS A 80 -11.71 7.86 -0.06
N ASN A 81 -12.49 6.87 0.37
CA ASN A 81 -12.23 5.47 0.09
C ASN A 81 -12.52 5.16 -1.39
N ILE A 82 -11.78 4.19 -1.94
CA ILE A 82 -11.97 3.75 -3.32
C ILE A 82 -12.76 2.45 -3.31
N LEU A 83 -13.91 2.45 -3.99
CA LEU A 83 -14.71 1.26 -4.24
C LEU A 83 -14.44 0.74 -5.65
N MET A 84 -13.89 -0.47 -5.75
CA MET A 84 -13.65 -1.16 -7.02
C MET A 84 -14.70 -2.25 -7.22
N ILE A 85 -15.45 -2.18 -8.32
CA ILE A 85 -16.50 -3.13 -8.68
C ILE A 85 -16.13 -3.78 -10.00
N GLY A 86 -16.27 -5.10 -10.10
CA GLY A 86 -16.00 -5.85 -11.32
C GLY A 86 -15.88 -7.35 -11.05
N PRO A 87 -15.81 -8.19 -12.11
CA PRO A 87 -15.68 -9.64 -11.98
C PRO A 87 -14.35 -10.03 -11.31
N THR A 88 -14.30 -11.27 -10.81
CA THR A 88 -13.07 -11.84 -10.23
C THR A 88 -11.98 -11.96 -11.30
N GLY A 89 -10.73 -11.77 -10.93
CA GLY A 89 -9.58 -11.94 -11.83
C GLY A 89 -9.22 -10.74 -12.70
N VAL A 90 -9.98 -9.63 -12.66
CA VAL A 90 -9.69 -8.44 -13.48
C VAL A 90 -8.57 -7.52 -12.92
N GLY A 91 -7.89 -7.92 -11.86
CA GLY A 91 -6.75 -7.18 -11.32
C GLY A 91 -7.07 -6.16 -10.22
N LYS A 92 -8.28 -6.16 -9.62
CA LYS A 92 -8.65 -5.18 -8.57
C LYS A 92 -7.66 -5.18 -7.39
N THR A 93 -7.39 -6.34 -6.83
CA THR A 93 -6.45 -6.51 -5.71
C THR A 93 -5.02 -6.17 -6.11
N GLU A 94 -4.64 -6.50 -7.35
CA GLU A 94 -3.29 -6.22 -7.83
C GLU A 94 -3.05 -4.71 -8.02
N ILE A 95 -4.03 -3.97 -8.52
CA ILE A 95 -3.98 -2.49 -8.56
C ILE A 95 -3.69 -1.94 -7.16
N ALA A 96 -4.41 -2.42 -6.16
CA ALA A 96 -4.27 -1.96 -4.79
C ALA A 96 -2.90 -2.30 -4.20
N ARG A 97 -2.42 -3.54 -4.41
CA ARG A 97 -1.10 -3.98 -3.94
C ARG A 97 0.03 -3.17 -4.56
N ARG A 98 -0.04 -2.91 -5.88
CA ARG A 98 0.98 -2.11 -6.57
C ARG A 98 0.96 -0.65 -6.14
N LEU A 99 -0.22 -0.07 -5.90
CA LEU A 99 -0.33 1.27 -5.33
C LEU A 99 0.30 1.36 -3.94
N ALA A 100 0.08 0.36 -3.09
CA ALA A 100 0.69 0.32 -1.76
C ALA A 100 2.23 0.26 -1.85
N ARG A 101 2.78 -0.56 -2.75
CA ARG A 101 4.22 -0.60 -3.02
C ARG A 101 4.77 0.73 -3.49
N LEU A 102 4.14 1.36 -4.49
CA LEU A 102 4.53 2.68 -4.99
C LEU A 102 4.52 3.75 -3.90
N ALA A 103 3.60 3.61 -2.95
CA ALA A 103 3.46 4.55 -1.84
C ALA A 103 4.35 4.20 -0.62
N GLY A 104 5.15 3.11 -0.68
CA GLY A 104 5.91 2.65 0.49
C GLY A 104 5.02 2.34 1.69
N CYS A 105 3.79 1.84 1.46
CA CYS A 105 2.80 1.63 2.49
C CYS A 105 2.55 0.15 2.74
N PRO A 106 2.28 -0.26 4.00
CA PRO A 106 1.87 -1.61 4.30
C PRO A 106 0.55 -1.95 3.61
N PHE A 107 0.41 -3.21 3.21
CA PHE A 107 -0.76 -3.71 2.52
C PHE A 107 -1.26 -5.00 3.16
N ILE A 108 -2.54 -5.02 3.55
CA ILE A 108 -3.22 -6.24 3.96
C ILE A 108 -4.45 -6.48 3.10
N LYS A 109 -4.71 -7.75 2.81
CA LYS A 109 -5.93 -8.19 2.14
C LYS A 109 -6.82 -8.90 3.15
N VAL A 110 -8.02 -8.40 3.35
CA VAL A 110 -9.00 -8.98 4.27
C VAL A 110 -10.30 -9.34 3.55
N GLU A 111 -10.94 -10.41 4.00
CA GLU A 111 -12.26 -10.81 3.55
C GLU A 111 -13.31 -10.23 4.51
N ALA A 112 -14.15 -9.32 4.03
CA ALA A 112 -15.14 -8.64 4.86
C ALA A 112 -16.12 -9.60 5.57
N SER A 113 -16.38 -10.78 4.98
CA SER A 113 -17.23 -11.81 5.57
C SER A 113 -16.67 -12.47 6.84
N LYS A 114 -15.38 -12.32 7.10
CA LYS A 114 -14.73 -12.86 8.32
C LYS A 114 -14.82 -11.89 9.51
N TYR A 115 -15.28 -10.67 9.28
CA TYR A 115 -15.38 -9.62 10.28
C TYR A 115 -16.84 -9.36 10.61
N THR A 116 -17.13 -9.26 11.90
CA THR A 116 -18.47 -9.02 12.41
C THR A 116 -18.43 -7.86 13.41
N GLU A 117 -19.61 -7.28 13.69
CA GLU A 117 -19.74 -6.31 14.75
C GLU A 117 -19.48 -6.97 16.12
N VAL A 118 -19.03 -6.16 17.08
CA VAL A 118 -18.71 -6.60 18.44
C VAL A 118 -19.86 -7.42 19.05
N GLY A 119 -19.55 -8.64 19.48
CA GLY A 119 -20.52 -9.54 20.14
C GLY A 119 -21.03 -10.70 19.28
N TYR A 120 -20.69 -10.78 18.00
CA TYR A 120 -20.97 -11.93 17.14
C TYR A 120 -19.73 -12.80 16.91
N VAL A 121 -19.95 -14.06 16.49
CA VAL A 121 -18.86 -14.99 16.16
C VAL A 121 -18.13 -14.52 14.89
N GLY A 122 -16.93 -13.97 15.05
CA GLY A 122 -16.08 -13.47 13.95
C GLY A 122 -14.87 -12.69 14.49
N ARG A 123 -13.97 -12.28 13.59
CA ARG A 123 -12.86 -11.40 13.97
C ARG A 123 -13.40 -9.97 14.15
N ASP A 124 -12.89 -9.30 15.15
CA ASP A 124 -13.17 -7.88 15.40
C ASP A 124 -12.56 -7.00 14.28
N VAL A 125 -13.28 -5.95 13.88
CA VAL A 125 -12.83 -4.96 12.90
C VAL A 125 -11.53 -4.27 13.35
N GLU A 126 -11.37 -4.05 14.66
CA GLU A 126 -10.14 -3.47 15.23
C GLU A 126 -8.92 -4.34 14.97
N SER A 127 -9.09 -5.67 14.81
CA SER A 127 -7.98 -6.58 14.48
C SER A 127 -7.35 -6.28 13.13
N MET A 128 -8.08 -5.66 12.19
CA MET A 128 -7.52 -5.22 10.89
C MET A 128 -6.43 -4.16 11.10
N VAL A 129 -6.68 -3.22 12.00
CA VAL A 129 -5.72 -2.15 12.30
C VAL A 129 -4.50 -2.74 12.99
N ARG A 130 -4.70 -3.70 13.89
CA ARG A 130 -3.59 -4.41 14.56
C ARG A 130 -2.74 -5.19 13.57
N ASP A 131 -3.36 -5.98 12.69
CA ASP A 131 -2.67 -6.73 11.63
C ASP A 131 -1.88 -5.78 10.70
N LEU A 132 -2.44 -4.59 10.40
CA LEU A 132 -1.76 -3.58 9.59
C LEU A 132 -0.55 -2.97 10.29
N VAL A 133 -0.66 -2.71 11.60
CA VAL A 133 0.47 -2.21 12.41
C VAL A 133 1.58 -3.25 12.49
N GLU A 134 1.26 -4.53 12.70
CA GLU A 134 2.23 -5.62 12.68
C GLU A 134 2.96 -5.70 11.34
N THR A 135 2.22 -5.65 10.23
CA THR A 135 2.81 -5.61 8.88
C THR A 135 3.73 -4.40 8.69
N SER A 136 3.37 -3.23 9.24
CA SER A 136 4.20 -2.03 9.17
C SER A 136 5.50 -2.18 9.95
N ILE A 137 5.43 -2.80 11.13
CA ILE A 137 6.60 -3.05 11.97
C ILE A 137 7.56 -4.03 11.26
N ASP A 138 7.02 -5.07 10.65
CA ASP A 138 7.82 -6.06 9.93
C ASP A 138 8.51 -5.44 8.71
N MET A 139 7.83 -4.59 7.95
CA MET A 139 8.42 -3.85 6.82
C MET A 139 9.61 -2.98 7.28
N ILE A 140 9.43 -2.19 8.34
CA ILE A 140 10.50 -1.32 8.86
C ILE A 140 11.65 -2.14 9.44
N ARG A 141 11.33 -3.28 10.07
CA ARG A 141 12.36 -4.18 10.59
C ARG A 141 13.19 -4.78 9.47
N GLU A 142 12.56 -5.24 8.38
CA GLU A 142 13.23 -5.79 7.21
C GLU A 142 14.14 -4.73 6.57
N GLU A 143 13.63 -3.51 6.33
CA GLU A 143 14.42 -2.38 5.83
C GLU A 143 15.65 -2.08 6.72
N LYS A 144 15.47 -2.06 8.05
CA LYS A 144 16.57 -1.82 8.99
C LYS A 144 17.58 -2.98 9.07
N LEU A 145 17.15 -4.20 8.87
CA LEU A 145 18.05 -5.35 8.79
C LEU A 145 18.91 -5.28 7.53
N ASP A 146 18.30 -4.93 6.39
CA ASP A 146 19.02 -4.76 5.12
C ASP A 146 20.05 -3.63 5.19
N GLU A 147 19.70 -2.47 5.78
CA GLU A 147 20.65 -1.36 6.00
C GLU A 147 21.89 -1.72 6.82
N VAL A 148 21.80 -2.69 7.72
CA VAL A 148 22.92 -3.10 8.58
C VAL A 148 23.59 -4.38 8.12
N ALA A 149 23.05 -5.11 7.16
CA ALA A 149 23.54 -6.40 6.69
C ALA A 149 25.01 -6.31 6.23
N ASP A 150 25.31 -5.38 5.32
CA ASP A 150 26.65 -5.17 4.78
C ASP A 150 27.68 -4.84 5.89
N ARG A 151 27.28 -3.99 6.84
CA ARG A 151 28.14 -3.62 7.98
C ARG A 151 28.35 -4.78 8.94
N ALA A 152 27.32 -5.61 9.13
CA ALA A 152 27.42 -6.80 9.97
C ALA A 152 28.34 -7.85 9.32
N GLU A 153 28.27 -8.01 8.00
CA GLU A 153 29.14 -8.90 7.23
C GLU A 153 30.62 -8.47 7.33
N GLN A 154 30.91 -7.19 7.10
CA GLN A 154 32.26 -6.63 7.27
C GLN A 154 32.79 -6.83 8.68
N ALA A 155 31.98 -6.55 9.70
CA ALA A 155 32.38 -6.75 11.10
C ALA A 155 32.59 -8.23 11.47
N ALA A 156 31.89 -9.14 10.80
CA ALA A 156 32.12 -10.59 10.98
C ALA A 156 33.44 -11.03 10.32
N GLU A 157 33.75 -10.55 9.12
CA GLU A 157 35.01 -10.84 8.41
C GLU A 157 36.23 -10.34 9.21
N GLU A 158 36.17 -9.11 9.74
CA GLU A 158 37.24 -8.55 10.59
C GLU A 158 37.50 -9.35 11.88
N ARG A 159 36.52 -10.13 12.37
CA ARG A 159 36.70 -10.97 13.56
C ARG A 159 37.28 -12.34 13.26
N VAL A 160 37.21 -12.78 12.01
CA VAL A 160 37.70 -14.11 11.57
C VAL A 160 39.16 -14.04 11.10
N LEU A 161 39.64 -12.87 10.74
CA LEU A 161 41.03 -12.57 10.41
C LEU A 161 41.87 -12.26 11.67
#